data_b541f11d7d9c40ba87a61b69ae315b7a
#
_entry.id   b541f11d7d9c40ba87a61b69ae315b7a
#
_cell.length_a   1.000
_cell.length_b   1.000
_cell.length_c   1.000
_cell.angle_alpha   90.00
_cell.angle_beta   90.00
_cell.angle_gamma   90.00
#
_symmetry.space_group_name_H-M   'P 1'
#
loop_
_entity.id
_entity.type
_entity.pdbx_description
1 polymer ?
#
loop_
_entity_poly.entity_id
_entity_poly.type
_entity_poly.pdbx_seq_one_letter_code
_entity_poly.pdbx_strand_id
1 'polypeptide(L)' 'MKEDTIVALATPAGVGAISVIRVSGPQSFSAVDNIFYGKIKMEDATTHTLHYGDIKNQDNEHIDDVLVSVFRAPN' A
#
# COMPACT_ATOMS: atom_id res chain seq x y z
N MET A 1 -24.97 1.91 3.72
CA MET A 1 -23.85 2.25 4.62
C MET A 1 -22.66 2.71 3.80
N LYS A 2 -22.02 3.73 4.27
CA LYS A 2 -20.87 4.28 3.58
C LYS A 2 -19.59 3.71 4.19
N GLU A 3 -18.70 3.29 3.33
CA GLU A 3 -17.41 2.77 3.77
C GLU A 3 -16.32 3.77 3.44
N ASP A 4 -15.46 3.99 4.38
CA ASP A 4 -14.33 4.89 4.22
C ASP A 4 -13.05 4.11 3.97
N THR A 5 -12.16 4.71 3.17
CA THR A 5 -10.81 4.17 3.02
C THR A 5 -9.98 4.65 4.19
N ILE A 6 -9.35 3.72 4.89
CA ILE A 6 -8.57 4.03 6.08
C ILE A 6 -7.13 3.57 5.94
N VAL A 7 -6.25 4.27 6.64
CA VAL A 7 -4.84 3.95 6.71
C VAL A 7 -4.47 3.83 8.19
N ALA A 8 -3.80 2.77 8.55
CA ALA A 8 -3.43 2.56 9.95
C ALA A 8 -2.03 1.95 10.04
N LEU A 9 -1.27 2.41 11.02
CA LEU A 9 0.01 1.78 11.34
C LEU A 9 -0.29 0.52 12.13
N ALA A 10 0.04 -0.63 11.56
CA ALA A 10 -0.31 -1.92 12.13
C ALA A 10 0.73 -2.44 13.12
N THR A 11 1.91 -1.83 13.16
CA THR A 11 2.96 -2.20 14.10
C THR A 11 3.44 -0.98 14.86
N PRO A 12 3.90 -1.15 16.11
CA PRO A 12 4.48 -0.02 16.84
C PRO A 12 5.73 0.50 16.14
N ALA A 13 5.96 1.79 16.20
CA ALA A 13 7.19 2.38 15.69
C ALA A 13 8.34 1.98 16.58
N GLY A 14 9.52 1.78 15.96
CA GLY A 14 10.71 1.43 16.72
C GLY A 14 11.94 1.52 15.84
N VAL A 15 13.08 1.73 16.47
CA VAL A 15 14.35 1.82 15.76
C VAL A 15 14.71 0.42 15.22
N GLY A 16 15.02 0.35 13.92
CA GLY A 16 15.42 -0.90 13.29
C GLY A 16 14.28 -1.88 13.05
N ALA A 17 13.05 -1.49 13.33
CA ALA A 17 11.89 -2.34 13.11
C ALA A 17 11.30 -2.12 11.73
N ILE A 18 10.67 -3.17 11.20
CA ILE A 18 9.90 -3.05 9.97
C ILE A 18 8.52 -2.52 10.36
N SER A 19 8.11 -1.45 9.70
CA SER A 19 6.78 -0.89 9.92
C SER A 19 5.81 -1.47 8.91
N VAL A 20 4.62 -1.83 9.37
CA VAL A 20 3.55 -2.32 8.51
C VAL A 20 2.40 -1.32 8.57
N ILE A 21 1.98 -0.88 7.40
CA ILE A 21 0.87 0.06 7.27
C ILE A 21 -0.26 -0.65 6.54
N ARG A 22 -1.44 -0.57 7.12
CA ARG A 22 -2.63 -1.17 6.53
C ARG A 22 -3.48 -0.11 5.87
N VAL A 23 -3.84 -0.36 4.61
CA VAL A 23 -4.75 0.52 3.86
C VAL A 23 -5.94 -0.31 3.46
N SER A 24 -7.13 0.12 3.85
CA SER A 24 -8.34 -0.62 3.53
C SER A 24 -9.47 0.33 3.20
N GLY A 25 -10.45 -0.17 2.44
CA GLY A 25 -11.58 0.60 2.01
C GLY A 25 -11.71 0.63 0.50
N PRO A 26 -12.77 1.24 -0.02
CA PRO A 26 -13.09 1.16 -1.45
C PRO A 26 -12.06 1.83 -2.35
N GLN A 27 -11.26 2.75 -1.83
CA GLN A 27 -10.27 3.46 -2.65
C GLN A 27 -8.84 3.12 -2.26
N SER A 28 -8.64 1.99 -1.57
CA SER A 28 -7.31 1.62 -1.09
C SER A 28 -6.32 1.42 -2.23
N PHE A 29 -6.72 0.76 -3.30
CA PHE A 29 -5.82 0.51 -4.42
C PHE A 29 -5.42 1.79 -5.13
N SER A 30 -6.37 2.66 -5.39
CA SER A 30 -6.03 3.93 -6.05
C SER A 30 -5.18 4.82 -5.16
N ALA A 31 -5.43 4.80 -3.86
CA ALA A 31 -4.62 5.58 -2.93
C ALA A 31 -3.17 5.10 -2.92
N VAL A 32 -2.95 3.78 -2.90
CA VAL A 32 -1.60 3.23 -2.94
C VAL A 32 -0.94 3.51 -4.28
N ASP A 33 -1.68 3.37 -5.39
CA ASP A 33 -1.13 3.59 -6.71
C ASP A 33 -0.68 5.03 -6.94
N ASN A 34 -1.19 5.99 -6.16
CA ASN A 34 -0.74 7.36 -6.26
C ASN A 34 0.71 7.54 -5.81
N ILE A 35 1.21 6.66 -4.96
CA ILE A 35 2.56 6.83 -4.39
C ILE A 35 3.46 5.63 -4.65
N PHE A 36 2.91 4.49 -5.05
CA PHE A 36 3.67 3.26 -5.22
C PHE A 36 4.01 3.04 -6.69
N TYR A 37 5.27 2.76 -6.98
CA TYR A 37 5.77 2.55 -8.34
C TYR A 37 6.46 1.19 -8.39
N GLY A 38 5.78 0.22 -8.97
CA GLY A 38 6.29 -1.12 -9.17
C GLY A 38 6.05 -1.55 -10.61
N LYS A 39 6.15 -2.85 -10.86
CA LYS A 39 5.98 -3.38 -12.20
C LYS A 39 4.56 -3.23 -12.72
N ILE A 40 3.58 -3.36 -11.83
CA ILE A 40 2.17 -3.20 -12.19
C ILE A 40 1.50 -2.34 -11.15
N LYS A 41 0.33 -1.82 -11.51
CA LYS A 41 -0.47 -1.06 -10.57
C LYS A 41 -1.21 -2.01 -9.63
N MET A 42 -1.43 -1.58 -8.40
CA MET A 42 -2.15 -2.40 -7.43
C MET A 42 -3.59 -2.66 -7.87
N GLU A 43 -4.17 -1.73 -8.63
CA GLU A 43 -5.49 -1.94 -9.23
C GLU A 43 -5.55 -3.21 -10.07
N ASP A 44 -4.44 -3.55 -10.75
CA ASP A 44 -4.36 -4.68 -11.65
C ASP A 44 -3.84 -5.94 -10.98
N ALA A 45 -3.43 -5.86 -9.72
CA ALA A 45 -2.85 -6.99 -9.01
C ALA A 45 -3.92 -7.99 -8.59
N THR A 46 -3.57 -9.27 -8.64
CA THR A 46 -4.45 -10.31 -8.12
C THR A 46 -4.35 -10.38 -6.61
N THR A 47 -5.36 -11.00 -5.98
CA THR A 47 -5.34 -11.13 -4.52
C THR A 47 -4.26 -12.10 -4.06
N HIS A 48 -3.76 -11.89 -2.84
CA HIS A 48 -2.75 -12.73 -2.21
C HIS A 48 -1.43 -12.74 -2.97
N THR A 49 -1.03 -11.56 -3.43
CA THR A 49 0.25 -11.39 -4.13
C THR A 49 1.09 -10.33 -3.43
N LEU A 50 2.40 -10.40 -3.66
CA LEU A 50 3.37 -9.46 -3.13
C LEU A 50 4.01 -8.69 -4.28
N HIS A 51 4.22 -7.41 -4.07
CA HIS A 51 4.81 -6.55 -5.08
C HIS A 51 5.87 -5.66 -4.47
N TYR A 52 7.03 -5.67 -5.07
CA TYR A 52 8.14 -4.82 -4.67
C TYR A 52 8.15 -3.54 -5.50
N GLY A 53 8.40 -2.42 -4.88
CA GLY A 53 8.47 -1.16 -5.59
C GLY A 53 8.88 -0.02 -4.70
N ASP A 54 8.76 1.18 -5.24
CA ASP A 54 9.18 2.42 -4.60
C ASP A 54 7.98 3.24 -4.17
N ILE A 55 8.14 3.93 -3.05
CA ILE A 55 7.23 4.99 -2.64
C ILE A 55 7.87 6.32 -3.04
N LYS A 56 7.10 7.18 -3.69
CA LYS A 56 7.56 8.50 -4.10
C LYS A 56 6.57 9.57 -3.66
N ASN A 57 7.10 10.77 -3.40
CA ASN A 57 6.25 11.89 -3.02
C ASN A 57 5.75 12.63 -4.27
N GLN A 58 5.05 13.75 -4.06
CA GLN A 58 4.47 14.53 -5.15
C GLN A 58 5.51 15.10 -6.10
N ASP A 59 6.72 15.31 -5.62
CA ASP A 59 7.81 15.83 -6.43
C ASP A 59 8.60 14.73 -7.12
N ASN A 60 8.07 13.50 -7.11
CA ASN A 60 8.69 12.33 -7.72
C ASN A 60 10.00 11.94 -7.05
N GLU A 61 10.17 12.29 -5.79
CA GLU A 61 11.35 11.94 -5.02
C GLU A 61 11.14 10.61 -4.32
N HIS A 62 12.14 9.74 -4.38
CA HIS A 62 12.09 8.44 -3.73
C HIS A 62 12.08 8.61 -2.21
N ILE A 63 11.13 7.97 -1.56
CA ILE A 63 11.02 7.98 -0.11
C ILE A 63 11.52 6.67 0.48
N ASP A 64 11.08 5.53 -0.08
CA ASP A 64 11.44 4.23 0.47
C ASP A 64 11.15 3.12 -0.53
N ASP A 65 11.80 1.99 -0.33
CA ASP A 65 11.47 0.76 -1.04
C ASP A 65 10.53 -0.05 -0.17
N VAL A 66 9.50 -0.63 -0.77
CA VAL A 66 8.47 -1.32 0.00
C VAL A 66 8.04 -2.61 -0.68
N LEU A 67 7.43 -3.47 0.11
CA LEU A 67 6.67 -4.62 -0.39
C LEU A 67 5.21 -4.37 -0.07
N VAL A 68 4.36 -4.54 -1.07
CA VAL A 68 2.91 -4.40 -0.90
C VAL A 68 2.26 -5.76 -1.05
N SER A 69 1.50 -6.15 -0.03
CA SER A 69 0.68 -7.35 -0.08
C SER A 69 -0.74 -6.96 -0.46
N VAL A 70 -1.30 -7.67 -1.43
CA VAL A 70 -2.64 -7.37 -1.93
C VAL A 70 -3.62 -8.43 -1.45
N PHE A 71 -4.69 -7.98 -0.81
CA PHE A 71 -5.79 -8.85 -0.39
C PHE A 71 -7.09 -8.23 -0.85
N ARG A 72 -7.81 -8.93 -1.70
CA ARG A 72 -9.09 -8.46 -2.24
C ARG A 72 -10.24 -9.19 -1.59
N ALA A 73 -11.26 -8.45 -1.22
CA ALA A 73 -12.50 -9.00 -0.69
C ALA A 73 -13.54 -9.09 -1.81
N PRO A 74 -14.46 -10.01 -1.73
CA PRO A 74 -14.50 -11.16 -0.81
C PRO A 74 -13.55 -12.24 -1.28
N ASN A 75 -13.09 -13.02 -0.35
CA ASN A 75 -12.14 -14.11 -0.65
C ASN A 75 -12.85 -15.43 -0.70
#